data_53d33924b7d9a81de8298ae5428345bb
#
_entry.id   53d33924b7d9a81de8298ae5428345bb
#
_cell.length_a   1.000
_cell.length_b   1.000
_cell.length_c   1.000
_cell.angle_alpha   90.00
_cell.angle_beta   90.00
_cell.angle_gamma   90.00
#
_symmetry.space_group_name_H-M   'P 1'
#
loop_
_entity.id
_entity.type
_entity.pdbx_description
1 polymer ?
#
loop_
_entity_poly.entity_id
_entity_poly.type
_entity_poly.pdbx_seq_one_letter_code
_entity_poly.pdbx_strand_id
1 'polypeptide(L)'
;MQYVESLFMPWNIDALVDGFTEDCVVRFGTVPEFRGREALHAFFAARSAKQKGYRLKKQFRTLVNDTLTNVWAGEWEDADTGVRMRGSGVEVWVMRGGRIALWEAAFNTGRADEVSSVADVLR
;
A
#
# COMPACT_ATOMS: atom_id res chain seq x y z
N MET A 1 9.33 4.92 -8.07
CA MET A 1 8.99 3.96 -6.99
C MET A 1 9.80 4.17 -5.71
N GLN A 2 11.10 4.39 -5.80
CA GLN A 2 11.92 4.63 -4.61
C GLN A 2 11.46 5.83 -3.78
N TYR A 3 11.06 6.92 -4.43
CA TYR A 3 10.53 8.08 -3.72
C TYR A 3 9.26 7.73 -2.93
N VAL A 4 8.33 7.02 -3.56
CA VAL A 4 7.09 6.60 -2.89
C VAL A 4 7.38 5.68 -1.72
N GLU A 5 8.29 4.71 -1.91
CA GLU A 5 8.73 3.82 -0.82
C GLU A 5 9.24 4.62 0.37
N SER A 6 10.05 5.65 0.11
CA SER A 6 10.66 6.47 1.18
C SER A 6 9.61 7.19 2.03
N LEU A 7 8.42 7.46 1.51
CA LEU A 7 7.35 8.13 2.24
C LEU A 7 6.69 7.25 3.31
N PHE A 8 6.98 5.95 3.29
CA PHE A 8 6.52 4.99 4.30
C PHE A 8 7.60 4.65 5.33
N MET A 9 8.85 5.11 5.16
CA MET A 9 9.99 4.67 5.97
C MET A 9 10.86 5.82 6.47
N PRO A 10 10.46 6.62 7.48
CA PRO A 10 9.18 6.55 8.21
C PRO A 10 8.01 7.14 7.43
N TRP A 11 6.83 6.93 7.95
CA TRP A 11 5.62 7.43 7.31
C TRP A 11 5.61 8.95 7.23
N ASN A 12 5.45 9.48 6.02
CA ASN A 12 5.21 10.90 5.76
C ASN A 12 3.82 11.04 5.16
N ILE A 13 2.81 11.09 6.01
CA ILE A 13 1.41 11.03 5.60
C ILE A 13 1.04 12.23 4.73
N ASP A 14 1.48 13.43 5.10
CA ASP A 14 1.16 14.64 4.34
C ASP A 14 1.71 14.56 2.90
N ALA A 15 2.94 14.11 2.74
CA ALA A 15 3.54 13.93 1.41
C ALA A 15 2.85 12.81 0.62
N LEU A 16 2.44 11.73 1.29
CA LEU A 16 1.67 10.67 0.63
C LEU A 16 0.34 11.21 0.10
N VAL A 17 -0.40 11.93 0.93
CA VAL A 17 -1.69 12.51 0.55
C VAL A 17 -1.54 13.51 -0.59
N ASP A 18 -0.47 14.32 -0.58
CA ASP A 18 -0.19 15.29 -1.63
C ASP A 18 0.03 14.63 -3.00
N GLY A 19 0.42 13.38 -3.03
CA GLY A 19 0.57 12.61 -4.27
C GLY A 19 -0.76 12.17 -4.90
N PHE A 20 -1.90 12.48 -4.30
CA PHE A 20 -3.23 12.12 -4.77
C PHE A 20 -4.01 13.37 -5.18
N THR A 21 -4.99 13.19 -6.07
CA THR A 21 -5.93 14.27 -6.41
C THR A 21 -6.89 14.52 -5.24
N GLU A 22 -7.49 15.72 -5.21
CA GLU A 22 -8.45 16.06 -4.15
C GLU A 22 -9.67 15.15 -4.14
N ASP A 23 -10.08 14.69 -5.31
CA ASP A 23 -11.24 13.81 -5.51
C ASP A 23 -10.84 12.34 -5.69
N CYS A 24 -9.69 11.94 -5.19
CA CYS A 24 -9.17 10.59 -5.36
C CYS A 24 -10.13 9.52 -4.84
N VAL A 25 -10.07 8.36 -5.48
CA VAL A 25 -10.85 7.17 -5.11
C VAL A 25 -9.88 6.08 -4.72
N VAL A 26 -10.15 5.38 -3.63
CA VAL A 26 -9.32 4.29 -3.13
C VAL A 26 -10.16 3.02 -2.96
N ARG A 27 -9.65 1.94 -3.56
CA ARG A 27 -10.19 0.58 -3.44
C ARG A 27 -9.06 -0.31 -2.95
N PHE A 28 -8.99 -0.49 -1.64
CA PHE A 28 -7.86 -1.16 -1.00
C PHE A 28 -8.32 -2.47 -0.35
N GLY A 29 -8.03 -3.59 -1.00
CA GLY A 29 -8.37 -4.91 -0.49
C GLY A 29 -9.87 -5.05 -0.22
N THR A 30 -10.20 -5.45 0.99
CA THR A 30 -11.60 -5.62 1.43
C THR A 30 -12.15 -4.38 2.15
N VAL A 31 -11.34 -3.32 2.26
CA VAL A 31 -11.80 -2.07 2.88
C VAL A 31 -12.87 -1.45 1.98
N PRO A 32 -13.99 -0.96 2.54
CA PRO A 32 -14.98 -0.26 1.74
C PRO A 32 -14.35 0.91 0.97
N GLU A 33 -14.76 1.10 -0.29
CA GLU A 33 -14.26 2.20 -1.10
C GLU A 33 -14.43 3.53 -0.36
N PHE A 34 -13.39 4.37 -0.43
CA PHE A 34 -13.47 5.71 0.12
C PHE A 34 -12.92 6.74 -0.86
N ARG A 35 -13.25 8.01 -0.64
CA ARG A 35 -12.94 9.11 -1.55
C ARG A 35 -12.41 10.31 -0.81
N GLY A 36 -11.49 11.03 -1.46
CA GLY A 36 -11.00 12.31 -1.00
C GLY A 36 -9.81 12.22 -0.07
N ARG A 37 -9.08 13.34 0.03
CA ARG A 37 -7.84 13.42 0.80
C ARG A 37 -8.03 13.31 2.31
N GLU A 38 -9.17 13.78 2.83
CA GLU A 38 -9.44 13.67 4.26
C GLU A 38 -9.56 12.20 4.69
N ALA A 39 -10.35 11.42 3.96
CA ALA A 39 -10.49 9.99 4.22
C ALA A 39 -9.16 9.25 4.00
N LEU A 40 -8.40 9.65 2.97
CA LEU A 40 -7.09 9.07 2.69
C LEU A 40 -6.09 9.33 3.83
N HIS A 41 -6.08 10.55 4.36
CA HIS A 41 -5.23 10.90 5.50
C HIS A 41 -5.56 10.03 6.72
N ALA A 42 -6.86 9.89 7.02
CA ALA A 42 -7.31 9.04 8.12
C ALA A 42 -6.92 7.57 7.92
N PHE A 43 -7.00 7.08 6.69
CA PHE A 43 -6.61 5.73 6.32
C PHE A 43 -5.11 5.50 6.58
N PHE A 44 -4.25 6.39 6.08
CA PHE A 44 -2.81 6.28 6.31
C PHE A 44 -2.45 6.42 7.79
N ALA A 45 -3.10 7.31 8.52
CA ALA A 45 -2.86 7.49 9.95
C ALA A 45 -3.17 6.20 10.73
N ALA A 46 -4.29 5.56 10.43
CA ALA A 46 -4.68 4.30 11.07
C ALA A 46 -3.68 3.17 10.77
N ARG A 47 -3.23 3.08 9.51
CA ARG A 47 -2.26 2.06 9.14
C ARG A 47 -0.90 2.30 9.77
N SER A 48 -0.43 3.55 9.79
CA SER A 48 0.88 3.87 10.38
C SER A 48 0.89 3.58 11.89
N ALA A 49 -0.22 3.79 12.59
CA ALA A 49 -0.34 3.48 14.01
C ALA A 49 -0.28 1.97 14.28
N LYS A 50 -0.73 1.15 13.32
CA LYS A 50 -0.76 -0.31 13.47
C LYS A 50 0.51 -0.99 12.98
N GLN A 51 1.19 -0.41 12.00
CA GLN A 51 2.34 -1.02 11.32
C GLN A 51 3.65 -0.38 11.79
N LYS A 52 4.21 -0.88 12.89
CA LYS A 52 5.46 -0.37 13.43
C LYS A 52 6.65 -0.83 12.60
N GLY A 53 7.59 0.09 12.34
CA GLY A 53 8.81 -0.21 11.63
C GLY A 53 8.57 -0.72 10.21
N TYR A 54 7.59 -0.15 9.53
CA TYR A 54 7.20 -0.58 8.19
C TYR A 54 8.36 -0.47 7.22
N ARG A 55 8.59 -1.55 6.48
CA ARG A 55 9.59 -1.62 5.41
C ARG A 55 8.86 -2.05 4.15
N LEU A 56 8.97 -1.25 3.10
CA LEU A 56 8.21 -1.41 1.88
C LEU A 56 9.14 -1.41 0.68
N LYS A 57 8.90 -2.33 -0.25
CA LYS A 57 9.54 -2.33 -1.56
C LYS A 57 8.46 -2.42 -2.63
N LYS A 58 8.49 -1.49 -3.56
CA LYS A 58 7.61 -1.47 -4.73
C LYS A 58 8.43 -1.70 -5.99
N GLN A 59 7.88 -2.48 -6.91
CA GLN A 59 8.50 -2.71 -8.21
C GLN A 59 7.52 -2.31 -9.30
N PHE A 60 7.91 -1.34 -10.10
CA PHE A 60 7.18 -0.91 -11.27
C PHE A 60 7.00 -2.07 -12.25
N ARG A 61 5.83 -2.18 -12.86
CA ARG A 61 5.52 -3.18 -13.88
C ARG A 61 5.22 -2.54 -15.22
N THR A 62 4.16 -1.75 -15.31
CA THR A 62 3.72 -1.18 -16.59
C THR A 62 3.20 0.24 -16.41
N LEU A 63 3.28 1.00 -17.50
CA LEU A 63 2.62 2.28 -17.64
C LEU A 63 2.01 2.33 -19.04
N VAL A 64 0.69 2.40 -19.14
CA VAL A 64 -0.03 2.54 -20.39
C VAL A 64 -0.96 3.73 -20.25
N ASN A 65 -0.75 4.77 -21.06
CA ASN A 65 -1.43 6.06 -20.94
C ASN A 65 -1.27 6.57 -19.49
N ASP A 66 -2.36 6.76 -18.76
CA ASP A 66 -2.35 7.27 -17.39
C ASP A 66 -2.40 6.18 -16.33
N THR A 67 -2.31 4.92 -16.72
CA THR A 67 -2.46 3.77 -15.81
C THR A 67 -1.11 3.12 -15.56
N LEU A 68 -0.70 3.15 -14.30
CA LEU A 68 0.54 2.54 -13.83
C LEU A 68 0.20 1.32 -12.97
N THR A 69 0.96 0.24 -13.16
CA THR A 69 0.85 -0.95 -12.31
C THR A 69 2.18 -1.23 -11.62
N ASN A 70 2.09 -1.72 -10.40
CA ASN A 70 3.26 -2.13 -9.63
C ASN A 70 2.92 -3.32 -8.73
N VAL A 71 3.95 -4.00 -8.28
CA VAL A 71 3.85 -5.02 -7.24
C VAL A 71 4.62 -4.53 -6.01
N TRP A 72 4.23 -4.97 -4.84
CA TRP A 72 4.87 -4.54 -3.61
C TRP A 72 5.01 -5.68 -2.61
N ALA A 73 5.97 -5.52 -1.72
CA ALA A 73 6.15 -6.38 -0.55
C ALA A 73 6.51 -5.50 0.63
N GLY A 74 5.96 -5.81 1.78
CA GLY A 74 6.20 -5.07 3.01
C GLY A 74 6.30 -5.97 4.23
N GLU A 75 6.99 -5.48 5.24
CA GLU A 75 7.12 -6.13 6.54
C GLU A 75 6.94 -5.08 7.64
N TRP A 76 6.35 -5.49 8.75
CA TRP A 76 6.14 -4.62 9.90
C TRP A 76 5.94 -5.45 11.16
N GLU A 77 5.98 -4.77 12.31
CA GLU A 77 5.53 -5.33 13.57
C GLU A 77 4.13 -4.82 13.87
N ASP A 78 3.20 -5.74 14.14
CA ASP A 78 1.86 -5.34 14.55
C ASP A 78 1.92 -4.63 15.91
N ALA A 79 1.40 -3.41 16.00
CA ALA A 79 1.50 -2.59 17.19
C ALA A 79 0.74 -3.16 18.39
N ASP A 80 -0.32 -3.94 18.12
CA ASP A 80 -1.17 -4.50 19.18
C ASP A 80 -0.63 -5.81 19.72
N THR A 81 -0.04 -6.65 18.86
CA THR A 81 0.36 -8.01 19.22
C THR A 81 1.87 -8.21 19.33
N GLY A 82 2.67 -7.31 18.76
CA GLY A 82 4.11 -7.47 18.66
C GLY A 82 4.55 -8.53 17.65
N VAL A 83 3.64 -9.08 16.86
CA VAL A 83 3.93 -10.12 15.88
C VAL A 83 4.53 -9.49 14.63
N ARG A 84 5.60 -10.09 14.09
CA ARG A 84 6.14 -9.72 12.78
C ARG A 84 5.18 -10.16 11.69
N MET A 85 4.82 -9.23 10.85
CA MET A 85 3.89 -9.43 9.75
C MET A 85 4.55 -9.15 8.42
N ARG A 86 4.02 -9.73 7.37
CA ARG A 86 4.39 -9.42 5.99
C ARG A 86 3.15 -9.33 5.12
N GLY A 87 3.26 -8.57 4.05
CA GLY A 87 2.23 -8.46 3.04
C GLY A 87 2.85 -8.30 1.67
N SER A 88 2.10 -8.67 0.66
CA SER A 88 2.48 -8.45 -0.74
C SER A 88 1.24 -8.32 -1.58
N GLY A 89 1.37 -7.63 -2.69
CA GLY A 89 0.22 -7.43 -3.56
C GLY A 89 0.56 -6.73 -4.86
N VAL A 90 -0.50 -6.40 -5.57
CA VAL A 90 -0.46 -5.69 -6.84
C VAL A 90 -1.31 -4.43 -6.73
N GLU A 91 -0.89 -3.38 -7.43
CA GLU A 91 -1.58 -2.11 -7.42
C GLU A 91 -1.76 -1.57 -8.82
N VAL A 92 -2.87 -0.86 -8.98
CA VAL A 92 -3.14 -0.05 -10.17
C VAL A 92 -3.35 1.39 -9.73
N TRP A 93 -2.58 2.30 -10.31
CA TRP A 93 -2.74 3.73 -10.11
C TRP A 93 -3.20 4.36 -11.41
N VAL A 94 -4.33 5.05 -11.40
CA VAL A 94 -4.74 5.90 -12.51
C VAL A 94 -4.35 7.33 -12.16
N MET A 95 -3.53 7.93 -13.04
CA MET A 95 -2.92 9.23 -12.79
C MET A 95 -3.70 10.35 -13.47
N ARG A 96 -3.70 11.53 -12.87
CA ARG A 96 -4.24 12.75 -13.46
C ARG A 96 -3.42 13.94 -12.97
N GLY A 97 -2.80 14.65 -13.91
CA GLY A 97 -1.98 15.81 -13.58
C GLY A 97 -0.80 15.51 -12.67
N GLY A 98 -0.17 14.34 -12.83
CA GLY A 98 0.95 13.91 -12.01
C GLY A 98 0.57 13.40 -10.62
N ARG A 99 -0.72 13.25 -10.33
CA ARG A 99 -1.24 12.74 -9.05
C ARG A 99 -2.11 11.51 -9.28
N ILE A 100 -2.24 10.70 -8.24
CA ILE A 100 -3.07 9.49 -8.28
C ILE A 100 -4.54 9.89 -8.10
N ALA A 101 -5.36 9.62 -9.11
CA ALA A 101 -6.80 9.84 -9.05
C ALA A 101 -7.56 8.60 -8.58
N LEU A 102 -7.04 7.41 -8.91
CA LEU A 102 -7.59 6.13 -8.47
C LEU A 102 -6.44 5.24 -8.01
N TRP A 103 -6.59 4.67 -6.83
CA TRP A 103 -5.68 3.64 -6.30
C TRP A 103 -6.48 2.39 -6.03
N GLU A 104 -6.12 1.32 -6.71
CA GLU A 104 -6.69 -0.01 -6.48
C GLU A 104 -5.59 -0.96 -6.05
N ALA A 105 -5.83 -1.76 -5.02
CA ALA A 105 -4.85 -2.72 -4.52
C ALA A 105 -5.52 -4.03 -4.14
N ALA A 106 -4.92 -5.13 -4.55
CA ALA A 106 -5.25 -6.47 -4.07
C ALA A 106 -4.00 -7.05 -3.40
N PHE A 107 -4.16 -7.62 -2.22
CA PHE A 107 -3.02 -8.07 -1.44
C PHE A 107 -3.38 -9.16 -0.46
N ASN A 108 -2.34 -9.84 0.04
CA ASN A 108 -2.44 -10.80 1.14
C ASN A 108 -1.48 -10.38 2.25
N THR A 109 -1.86 -10.68 3.49
CA THR A 109 -1.01 -10.48 4.65
C THR A 109 -0.94 -11.77 5.46
N GLY A 110 0.14 -11.94 6.21
CA GLY A 110 0.32 -13.08 7.08
C GLY A 110 1.47 -12.84 8.05
N ARG A 111 1.69 -13.79 8.96
CA ARG A 111 2.82 -13.75 9.87
C ARG A 111 4.12 -13.96 9.09
N ALA A 112 5.15 -13.20 9.43
CA ALA A 112 6.44 -13.29 8.73
C ALA A 112 7.15 -14.62 8.96
N ASP A 113 6.85 -15.32 10.07
CA ASP A 113 7.42 -16.64 10.39
C ASP A 113 6.67 -17.79 9.73
N GLU A 114 5.54 -17.52 9.08
CA GLU A 114 4.79 -18.52 8.32
C GLU A 114 5.27 -18.49 6.87
N VAL A 115 5.99 -19.55 6.47
CA VAL A 115 6.48 -19.66 5.11
C VAL A 115 5.48 -20.44 4.28
N SER A 116 4.72 -19.74 3.46
CA SER A 116 3.92 -20.39 2.41
C SER A 116 4.80 -20.61 1.20
N SER A 117 5.14 -21.85 0.94
CA SER A 117 5.85 -22.21 -0.29
C SER A 117 4.85 -22.54 -1.39
N VAL A 118 5.33 -22.57 -2.64
CA VAL A 118 4.50 -23.03 -3.76
C VAL A 118 4.00 -24.46 -3.48
N ALA A 119 4.83 -25.29 -2.86
CA ALA A 119 4.45 -26.64 -2.48
C ALA A 119 3.24 -26.65 -1.50
N ASP A 120 3.18 -25.70 -0.57
CA ASP A 120 2.07 -25.60 0.36
C ASP A 120 0.77 -25.21 -0.34
N VAL A 121 0.86 -24.33 -1.35
CA VAL A 121 -0.30 -23.91 -2.13
C VAL A 121 -0.84 -25.04 -3.01
N LEU A 122 0.04 -25.91 -3.48
CA LEU A 122 -0.32 -27.00 -4.39
C LEU A 122 -0.77 -28.28 -3.70
N ARG A 123 -0.73 -28.35 -2.40
CA ARG A 123 -1.20 -29.51 -1.64
C ARG A 123 -2.70 -29.69 -1.68
#